data_0a752a03cf5ca733fbd5bf3c7faf192d
#
_entry.id   0a752a03cf5ca733fbd5bf3c7faf192d
#
_cell.length_a   1.000
_cell.length_b   1.000
_cell.length_c   1.000
_cell.angle_alpha   90.00
_cell.angle_beta   90.00
_cell.angle_gamma   90.00
#
_symmetry.space_group_name_H-M   'P 1'
#
loop_
_entity.id
_entity.type
_entity.pdbx_description
1 polymer ?
#
loop_
_entity_poly.entity_id
_entity_poly.type
_entity_poly.pdbx_seq_one_letter_code
_entity_poly.pdbx_strand_id
1 'polypeptide(L)'
;MAVMRDDETTNDEATDETGDETGDELLYDCTTWAGESRGLLASLLDSHGIPHAWQGTVLSVHPEDEDDVDDLIDDVMASARPALDAAAAKVVYEVGSWPAALQTMLADSLTVADLPYEWDHNGDLVVYAEHEEDVEAILDEMPDPDDPDLVGDVSADDGIAVHELLDRLFLASGKLASRDDAASVLAVDDVVGTLERMGPPFGFEAPQWRHLVGRSVVLRDALAAAPGAEDSLDDDELRVVAGDVRDLLRTYV
;
A
#
# COMPACT_ATOMS: atom_id res chain seq x y z
N MET A 1 10.76 75.15 43.20
CA MET A 1 9.33 74.95 42.87
C MET A 1 9.21 74.74 41.36
N ALA A 2 9.36 73.50 40.91
CA ALA A 2 9.16 73.09 39.54
C ALA A 2 8.82 71.61 39.57
N VAL A 3 7.65 71.31 39.10
CA VAL A 3 7.09 69.94 38.97
C VAL A 3 7.59 69.39 37.66
N MET A 4 8.40 68.32 37.68
CA MET A 4 8.70 67.48 36.50
C MET A 4 7.63 66.39 36.40
N ARG A 5 7.02 66.30 35.26
CA ARG A 5 6.18 65.17 34.82
C ARG A 5 7.08 64.17 34.13
N ASP A 6 7.10 62.99 34.64
CA ASP A 6 7.68 61.84 33.97
C ASP A 6 6.68 61.34 32.90
N ASP A 7 7.17 61.24 31.67
CA ASP A 7 6.49 60.72 30.51
C ASP A 7 6.76 59.20 30.46
N GLU A 8 5.74 58.42 30.77
CA GLU A 8 5.78 56.97 30.68
C GLU A 8 5.68 56.55 29.20
N THR A 9 6.82 56.16 28.65
CA THR A 9 6.86 55.51 27.36
C THR A 9 6.46 54.05 27.57
N THR A 10 5.21 53.74 27.20
CA THR A 10 4.71 52.36 27.13
C THR A 10 5.45 51.66 25.99
N ASN A 11 6.32 50.75 26.35
CA ASN A 11 6.97 49.82 25.43
C ASN A 11 5.97 48.69 25.18
N ASP A 12 5.34 48.72 24.03
CA ASP A 12 4.46 47.65 23.54
C ASP A 12 5.37 46.52 23.04
N GLU A 13 5.76 45.63 23.94
CA GLU A 13 6.40 44.36 23.59
C GLU A 13 5.30 43.48 22.96
N ALA A 14 5.28 43.48 21.62
CA ALA A 14 4.62 42.44 20.86
C ALA A 14 5.31 41.11 21.19
N THR A 15 4.74 40.37 22.10
CA THR A 15 5.05 38.96 22.31
C THR A 15 4.65 38.26 21.04
N ASP A 16 5.62 37.92 20.23
CA ASP A 16 5.52 36.95 19.15
C ASP A 16 5.26 35.60 19.82
N GLU A 17 3.99 35.30 20.03
CA GLU A 17 3.53 33.95 20.35
C GLU A 17 3.67 33.12 19.07
N THR A 18 4.91 32.72 18.74
CA THR A 18 5.11 31.45 18.02
C THR A 18 4.61 30.37 18.97
N GLY A 19 3.32 30.05 18.82
CA GLY A 19 2.73 28.90 19.45
C GLY A 19 3.56 27.70 19.05
N ASP A 20 4.25 27.14 20.04
CA ASP A 20 4.74 25.78 20.03
C ASP A 20 3.49 24.89 20.03
N GLU A 21 2.90 24.69 18.85
CA GLU A 21 1.89 23.68 18.60
C GLU A 21 2.56 22.31 18.51
N THR A 22 3.35 21.94 19.55
CA THR A 22 3.56 20.55 19.90
C THR A 22 2.26 20.07 20.58
N GLY A 23 1.14 20.09 19.80
CA GLY A 23 -0.04 19.33 20.14
C GLY A 23 0.36 17.87 20.32
N ASP A 24 -0.36 17.18 21.17
CA ASP A 24 -0.18 15.75 21.47
C ASP A 24 -0.08 14.96 20.16
N GLU A 25 1.13 14.79 19.59
CA GLU A 25 1.35 13.92 18.44
C GLU A 25 1.24 12.48 18.90
N LEU A 26 0.53 11.66 18.15
CA LEU A 26 0.50 10.23 18.35
C LEU A 26 1.73 9.59 17.72
N LEU A 27 2.35 8.68 18.46
CA LEU A 27 3.58 8.02 18.06
C LEU A 27 3.32 6.51 17.89
N TYR A 28 3.59 6.00 16.68
CA TYR A 28 3.51 4.58 16.36
C TYR A 28 4.91 4.01 16.22
N ASP A 29 5.25 3.00 17.03
CA ASP A 29 6.54 2.31 16.96
C ASP A 29 6.49 1.19 15.91
N CYS A 30 7.08 1.45 14.75
CA CYS A 30 7.19 0.52 13.63
C CYS A 30 8.58 -0.15 13.57
N THR A 31 9.29 -0.29 14.68
CA THR A 31 10.65 -0.85 14.74
C THR A 31 10.69 -2.29 14.24
N THR A 32 9.64 -3.08 14.49
CA THR A 32 9.55 -4.50 14.08
C THR A 32 9.03 -4.70 12.66
N TRP A 33 8.69 -3.60 11.97
CA TRP A 33 8.14 -3.68 10.61
C TRP A 33 9.26 -3.79 9.57
N ALA A 34 8.99 -4.54 8.49
CA ALA A 34 9.83 -4.54 7.30
C ALA A 34 9.95 -3.14 6.69
N GLY A 35 11.05 -2.84 6.03
CA GLY A 35 11.28 -1.56 5.36
C GLY A 35 10.21 -1.25 4.32
N GLU A 36 9.76 -2.28 3.60
CA GLU A 36 8.66 -2.20 2.65
C GLU A 36 7.34 -1.78 3.31
N SER A 37 6.96 -2.42 4.40
CA SER A 37 5.70 -2.10 5.12
C SER A 37 5.68 -0.64 5.59
N ARG A 38 6.82 -0.11 6.11
CA ARG A 38 6.94 1.30 6.47
C ARG A 38 6.85 2.23 5.27
N GLY A 39 7.48 1.84 4.15
CA GLY A 39 7.40 2.59 2.88
C GLY A 39 5.99 2.61 2.30
N LEU A 40 5.30 1.46 2.35
CA LEU A 40 3.90 1.36 1.91
C LEU A 40 2.99 2.23 2.79
N LEU A 41 3.11 2.15 4.13
CA LEU A 41 2.33 3.00 5.03
C LEU A 41 2.57 4.49 4.76
N ALA A 42 3.82 4.92 4.61
CA ALA A 42 4.14 6.31 4.27
C ALA A 42 3.45 6.75 2.97
N SER A 43 3.49 5.92 1.93
CA SER A 43 2.84 6.20 0.65
C SER A 43 1.32 6.26 0.75
N LEU A 44 0.71 5.40 1.57
CA LEU A 44 -0.74 5.43 1.81
C LEU A 44 -1.15 6.68 2.59
N LEU A 45 -0.40 7.07 3.62
CA LEU A 45 -0.63 8.31 4.36
C LEU A 45 -0.55 9.54 3.44
N ASP A 46 0.47 9.61 2.56
CA ASP A 46 0.58 10.68 1.55
C ASP A 46 -0.62 10.70 0.60
N SER A 47 -1.06 9.54 0.12
CA SER A 47 -2.19 9.43 -0.83
C SER A 47 -3.52 9.82 -0.19
N HIS A 48 -3.69 9.61 1.10
CA HIS A 48 -4.86 10.02 1.89
C HIS A 48 -4.75 11.47 2.37
N GLY A 49 -3.59 12.12 2.14
CA GLY A 49 -3.35 13.50 2.55
C GLY A 49 -3.21 13.66 4.07
N ILE A 50 -2.81 12.60 4.77
CA ILE A 50 -2.59 12.59 6.22
C ILE A 50 -1.20 13.13 6.52
N PRO A 51 -1.08 14.29 7.23
CA PRO A 51 0.21 14.83 7.62
C PRO A 51 0.93 13.89 8.57
N HIS A 52 2.18 13.53 8.25
CA HIS A 52 2.94 12.60 9.08
C HIS A 52 4.45 12.92 9.05
N ALA A 53 5.17 12.44 10.05
CA ALA A 53 6.62 12.54 10.11
C ALA A 53 7.25 11.23 10.61
N TRP A 54 8.41 10.87 10.03
CA TRP A 54 9.17 9.71 10.45
C TRP A 54 10.43 10.11 11.21
N GLN A 55 10.61 9.58 12.42
CA GLN A 55 11.85 9.68 13.19
C GLN A 55 12.48 8.28 13.28
N GLY A 56 13.26 7.91 12.26
CA GLY A 56 13.78 6.55 12.12
C GLY A 56 12.66 5.54 11.84
N THR A 57 12.28 4.75 12.84
CA THR A 57 11.22 3.74 12.76
C THR A 57 9.94 4.14 13.50
N VAL A 58 9.88 5.35 14.03
CA VAL A 58 8.70 5.88 14.73
C VAL A 58 7.96 6.83 13.80
N LEU A 59 6.68 6.55 13.59
CA LEU A 59 5.75 7.40 12.86
C LEU A 59 5.07 8.36 13.85
N SER A 60 5.00 9.64 13.51
CA SER A 60 4.28 10.68 14.25
C SER A 60 3.15 11.21 13.37
N VAL A 61 1.92 11.27 13.89
CA VAL A 61 0.72 11.77 13.23
C VAL A 61 -0.10 12.65 14.16
N HIS A 62 -1.02 13.42 13.61
CA HIS A 62 -1.91 14.25 14.42
C HIS A 62 -3.02 13.39 15.06
N PRO A 63 -3.46 13.65 16.33
CA PRO A 63 -4.49 12.84 16.99
C PRO A 63 -5.86 12.79 16.28
N GLU A 64 -6.17 13.77 15.46
CA GLU A 64 -7.42 13.79 14.69
C GLU A 64 -7.45 12.77 13.55
N ASP A 65 -6.27 12.27 13.14
CA ASP A 65 -6.13 11.28 12.07
C ASP A 65 -5.95 9.84 12.61
N GLU A 66 -6.08 9.64 13.96
CA GLU A 66 -5.83 8.35 14.63
C GLU A 66 -6.62 7.20 13.99
N ASP A 67 -7.94 7.37 13.83
CA ASP A 67 -8.81 6.32 13.30
C ASP A 67 -8.41 5.95 11.85
N ASP A 68 -8.14 6.94 11.00
CA ASP A 68 -7.73 6.70 9.61
C ASP A 68 -6.33 6.05 9.52
N VAL A 69 -5.41 6.42 10.43
CA VAL A 69 -4.06 5.84 10.50
C VAL A 69 -4.11 4.40 11.01
N ASP A 70 -4.95 4.10 12.02
CA ASP A 70 -5.13 2.76 12.55
C ASP A 70 -5.67 1.80 11.46
N ASP A 71 -6.66 2.24 10.67
CA ASP A 71 -7.21 1.47 9.55
C ASP A 71 -6.12 1.17 8.49
N LEU A 72 -5.28 2.16 8.14
CA LEU A 72 -4.17 1.95 7.21
C LEU A 72 -3.08 1.03 7.78
N ILE A 73 -2.80 1.12 9.07
CA ILE A 73 -1.89 0.22 9.77
C ILE A 73 -2.40 -1.22 9.71
N ASP A 74 -3.68 -1.43 10.01
CA ASP A 74 -4.29 -2.77 9.97
C ASP A 74 -4.22 -3.37 8.56
N ASP A 75 -4.48 -2.59 7.52
CA ASP A 75 -4.37 -3.02 6.11
C ASP A 75 -2.93 -3.42 5.74
N VAL A 76 -1.95 -2.60 6.13
CA VAL A 76 -0.53 -2.91 5.88
C VAL A 76 -0.09 -4.14 6.68
N MET A 77 -0.52 -4.26 7.96
CA MET A 77 -0.17 -5.38 8.83
C MET A 77 -0.80 -6.70 8.40
N ALA A 78 -1.98 -6.68 7.81
CA ALA A 78 -2.63 -7.88 7.27
C ALA A 78 -1.81 -8.55 6.15
N SER A 79 -0.99 -7.74 5.45
CA SER A 79 -0.08 -8.20 4.40
C SER A 79 1.40 -8.25 4.84
N ALA A 80 1.71 -7.77 6.05
CA ALA A 80 3.10 -7.64 6.51
C ALA A 80 3.66 -8.94 7.09
N ARG A 81 4.92 -9.20 6.76
CA ARG A 81 5.72 -10.26 7.40
C ARG A 81 6.73 -9.66 8.38
N PRO A 82 7.23 -10.45 9.36
CA PRO A 82 8.30 -9.99 10.24
C PRO A 82 9.52 -9.52 9.43
N ALA A 83 10.11 -8.41 9.85
CA ALA A 83 11.32 -7.90 9.23
C ALA A 83 12.48 -8.90 9.39
N LEU A 84 13.28 -9.07 8.33
CA LEU A 84 14.51 -9.85 8.38
C LEU A 84 15.54 -9.16 9.30
N ASP A 85 16.32 -9.94 10.07
CA ASP A 85 17.40 -9.39 10.91
C ASP A 85 18.34 -8.51 10.08
N ALA A 86 18.46 -7.25 10.48
CA ALA A 86 19.30 -6.27 9.78
C ALA A 86 20.79 -6.62 9.78
N ALA A 87 21.27 -7.40 10.77
CA ALA A 87 22.65 -7.81 10.90
C ALA A 87 23.01 -9.08 10.09
N ALA A 88 22.00 -9.83 9.62
CA ALA A 88 22.22 -11.04 8.83
C ALA A 88 22.65 -10.73 7.40
N ALA A 89 23.43 -11.64 6.80
CA ALA A 89 23.76 -11.56 5.37
C ALA A 89 22.50 -11.82 4.54
N LYS A 90 22.25 -10.96 3.54
CA LYS A 90 21.07 -11.01 2.68
C LYS A 90 21.47 -11.02 1.22
N VAL A 91 20.63 -11.61 0.38
CA VAL A 91 20.67 -11.57 -1.09
C VAL A 91 19.42 -10.88 -1.60
N VAL A 92 19.57 -10.11 -2.68
CA VAL A 92 18.45 -9.39 -3.33
C VAL A 92 18.25 -9.96 -4.72
N TYR A 93 17.02 -10.30 -5.07
CA TYR A 93 16.59 -10.71 -6.40
C TYR A 93 15.75 -9.61 -7.04
N GLU A 94 16.18 -9.15 -8.23
CA GLU A 94 15.53 -8.08 -8.98
C GLU A 94 14.23 -8.57 -9.64
N VAL A 95 13.15 -8.62 -8.87
CA VAL A 95 11.83 -9.09 -9.31
C VAL A 95 10.77 -7.98 -9.25
N GLY A 96 11.16 -6.75 -8.91
CA GLY A 96 10.25 -5.63 -8.75
C GLY A 96 9.48 -5.25 -10.02
N SER A 97 10.04 -5.56 -11.20
CA SER A 97 9.40 -5.32 -12.50
C SER A 97 8.51 -6.46 -12.99
N TRP A 98 8.46 -7.59 -12.28
CA TRP A 98 7.67 -8.75 -12.70
C TRP A 98 6.16 -8.46 -12.64
N PRO A 99 5.35 -9.17 -13.45
CA PRO A 99 3.90 -9.16 -13.30
C PRO A 99 3.47 -9.48 -11.87
N ALA A 100 2.43 -8.79 -11.39
CA ALA A 100 1.96 -8.92 -10.01
C ALA A 100 1.57 -10.38 -9.67
N ALA A 101 1.00 -11.12 -10.62
CA ALA A 101 0.67 -12.53 -10.46
C ALA A 101 1.91 -13.40 -10.19
N LEU A 102 3.05 -13.13 -10.86
CA LEU A 102 4.29 -13.87 -10.62
C LEU A 102 4.92 -13.52 -9.27
N GLN A 103 4.86 -12.25 -8.86
CA GLN A 103 5.31 -11.85 -7.53
C GLN A 103 4.47 -12.52 -6.43
N THR A 104 3.16 -12.65 -6.62
CA THR A 104 2.28 -13.37 -5.70
C THR A 104 2.62 -14.87 -5.66
N MET A 105 2.81 -15.50 -6.83
CA MET A 105 3.20 -16.91 -6.92
C MET A 105 4.54 -17.18 -6.22
N LEU A 106 5.52 -16.29 -6.40
CA LEU A 106 6.80 -16.37 -5.71
C LEU A 106 6.63 -16.26 -4.19
N ALA A 107 5.84 -15.29 -3.73
CA ALA A 107 5.54 -15.08 -2.31
C ALA A 107 4.86 -16.31 -1.68
N ASP A 108 3.90 -16.92 -2.38
CA ASP A 108 3.22 -18.14 -1.94
C ASP A 108 4.18 -19.32 -1.87
N SER A 109 5.05 -19.50 -2.87
CA SER A 109 6.05 -20.56 -2.90
C SER A 109 7.04 -20.45 -1.74
N LEU A 110 7.53 -19.23 -1.46
CA LEU A 110 8.39 -18.96 -0.31
C LEU A 110 7.70 -19.23 1.02
N THR A 111 6.38 -18.90 1.08
CA THR A 111 5.55 -19.16 2.28
C THR A 111 5.38 -20.65 2.52
N VAL A 112 5.08 -21.41 1.48
CA VAL A 112 4.93 -22.87 1.55
C VAL A 112 6.26 -23.54 1.96
N ALA A 113 7.38 -23.00 1.52
CA ALA A 113 8.73 -23.47 1.87
C ALA A 113 9.18 -23.00 3.27
N ASP A 114 8.38 -22.19 3.99
CA ASP A 114 8.73 -21.57 5.28
C ASP A 114 10.02 -20.74 5.23
N LEU A 115 10.27 -20.09 4.07
CA LEU A 115 11.42 -19.23 3.85
C LEU A 115 11.05 -17.78 4.19
N PRO A 116 11.75 -17.15 5.16
CA PRO A 116 11.49 -15.75 5.51
C PRO A 116 12.03 -14.82 4.42
N TYR A 117 11.24 -13.81 4.04
CA TYR A 117 11.61 -12.83 3.03
C TYR A 117 11.02 -11.45 3.34
N GLU A 118 11.59 -10.43 2.72
CA GLU A 118 11.08 -9.06 2.66
C GLU A 118 11.03 -8.61 1.20
N TRP A 119 10.20 -7.62 0.92
CA TRP A 119 10.30 -6.81 -0.28
C TRP A 119 11.02 -5.50 0.05
N ASP A 120 11.93 -5.06 -0.78
CA ASP A 120 12.53 -3.75 -0.62
C ASP A 120 11.67 -2.63 -1.22
N HIS A 121 12.12 -1.38 -1.14
CA HIS A 121 11.40 -0.22 -1.65
C HIS A 121 11.26 -0.22 -3.19
N ASN A 122 12.08 -0.99 -3.93
CA ASN A 122 11.96 -1.18 -5.38
C ASN A 122 10.98 -2.32 -5.73
N GLY A 123 10.53 -3.06 -4.72
CA GLY A 123 9.75 -4.27 -4.90
C GLY A 123 10.58 -5.51 -5.20
N ASP A 124 11.89 -5.45 -4.98
CA ASP A 124 12.79 -6.58 -5.14
C ASP A 124 12.74 -7.48 -3.91
N LEU A 125 12.92 -8.78 -4.13
CA LEU A 125 12.87 -9.78 -3.08
C LEU A 125 14.18 -9.82 -2.31
N VAL A 126 14.12 -9.70 -0.99
CA VAL A 126 15.25 -9.82 -0.07
C VAL A 126 15.08 -11.07 0.77
N VAL A 127 16.11 -11.92 0.81
CA VAL A 127 16.12 -13.15 1.60
C VAL A 127 17.44 -13.28 2.36
N TYR A 128 17.51 -14.17 3.37
CA TYR A 128 18.78 -14.51 3.99
C TYR A 128 19.70 -15.26 3.00
N ALA A 129 20.98 -14.92 3.00
CA ALA A 129 21.97 -15.58 2.13
C ALA A 129 22.08 -17.10 2.36
N GLU A 130 21.71 -17.59 3.53
CA GLU A 130 21.69 -19.04 3.82
C GLU A 130 20.58 -19.80 3.08
N HIS A 131 19.56 -19.08 2.57
CA HIS A 131 18.43 -19.64 1.80
C HIS A 131 18.57 -19.44 0.29
N GLU A 132 19.70 -18.88 -0.19
CA GLU A 132 19.92 -18.57 -1.61
C GLU A 132 19.66 -19.79 -2.52
N GLU A 133 20.19 -20.97 -2.17
CA GLU A 133 20.03 -22.21 -2.96
C GLU A 133 18.56 -22.66 -3.04
N ASP A 134 17.80 -22.53 -1.94
CA ASP A 134 16.38 -22.90 -1.89
C ASP A 134 15.53 -21.92 -2.72
N VAL A 135 15.84 -20.63 -2.65
CA VAL A 135 15.15 -19.58 -3.44
C VAL A 135 15.45 -19.73 -4.93
N GLU A 136 16.71 -20.00 -5.32
CA GLU A 136 17.07 -20.26 -6.72
C GLU A 136 16.31 -21.47 -7.28
N ALA A 137 16.15 -22.52 -6.48
CA ALA A 137 15.38 -23.70 -6.90
C ALA A 137 13.88 -23.34 -7.14
N ILE A 138 13.30 -22.47 -6.32
CA ILE A 138 11.93 -21.98 -6.52
C ILE A 138 11.85 -21.15 -7.81
N LEU A 139 12.79 -20.22 -8.03
CA LEU A 139 12.86 -19.37 -9.22
C LEU A 139 13.01 -20.18 -10.51
N ASP A 140 13.80 -21.27 -10.48
CA ASP A 140 13.99 -22.17 -11.63
C ASP A 140 12.71 -22.92 -12.01
N GLU A 141 11.78 -23.13 -11.07
CA GLU A 141 10.48 -23.77 -11.32
C GLU A 141 9.40 -22.77 -11.76
N MET A 142 9.64 -21.46 -11.62
CA MET A 142 8.69 -20.43 -11.99
C MET A 142 8.61 -20.22 -13.51
N PRO A 143 7.45 -19.76 -14.02
CA PRO A 143 7.34 -19.32 -15.40
C PRO A 143 8.27 -18.16 -15.72
N ASP A 144 8.69 -18.06 -16.98
CA ASP A 144 9.51 -16.94 -17.46
C ASP A 144 8.73 -15.61 -17.36
N PRO A 145 9.21 -14.61 -16.63
CA PRO A 145 8.54 -13.32 -16.49
C PRO A 145 8.38 -12.56 -17.82
N ASP A 146 9.18 -12.90 -18.82
CA ASP A 146 9.11 -12.32 -20.18
C ASP A 146 8.21 -13.14 -21.13
N ASP A 147 7.55 -14.21 -20.65
CA ASP A 147 6.65 -15.01 -21.46
C ASP A 147 5.44 -14.17 -21.92
N PRO A 148 5.23 -13.97 -23.23
CA PRO A 148 4.12 -13.15 -23.74
C PRO A 148 2.73 -13.68 -23.36
N ASP A 149 2.60 -14.97 -23.02
CA ASP A 149 1.34 -15.54 -22.56
C ASP A 149 1.02 -15.17 -21.10
N LEU A 150 2.02 -14.74 -20.33
CA LEU A 150 1.90 -14.29 -18.94
C LEU A 150 1.82 -12.76 -18.82
N VAL A 151 2.42 -12.05 -19.76
CA VAL A 151 2.36 -10.58 -19.83
C VAL A 151 1.03 -10.19 -20.48
N GLY A 152 0.27 -9.29 -19.84
CA GLY A 152 -0.99 -8.79 -20.41
C GLY A 152 -0.80 -8.04 -21.71
N ASP A 153 -1.86 -7.92 -22.51
CA ASP A 153 -1.89 -7.13 -23.76
C ASP A 153 -1.59 -5.64 -23.53
N VAL A 154 -1.74 -5.18 -22.28
CA VAL A 154 -1.45 -3.79 -21.88
C VAL A 154 -0.05 -3.73 -21.28
N SER A 155 0.83 -3.01 -21.96
CA SER A 155 2.18 -2.76 -21.45
C SER A 155 2.15 -1.77 -20.28
N ALA A 156 2.98 -2.00 -19.29
CA ALA A 156 3.20 -1.06 -18.18
C ALA A 156 3.65 0.34 -18.66
N ASP A 157 4.20 0.44 -19.87
CA ASP A 157 4.61 1.69 -20.51
C ASP A 157 3.44 2.43 -21.18
N ASP A 158 2.27 1.79 -21.38
CA ASP A 158 1.09 2.41 -21.98
C ASP A 158 0.23 3.09 -20.88
N GLY A 159 0.66 4.26 -20.44
CA GLY A 159 0.00 5.02 -19.38
C GLY A 159 -1.46 5.37 -19.65
N ILE A 160 -1.88 5.49 -20.93
CA ILE A 160 -3.29 5.79 -21.28
C ILE A 160 -4.15 4.55 -21.04
N ALA A 161 -3.70 3.39 -21.52
CA ALA A 161 -4.43 2.13 -21.34
C ALA A 161 -4.51 1.73 -19.85
N VAL A 162 -3.43 1.94 -19.08
CA VAL A 162 -3.43 1.73 -17.62
C VAL A 162 -4.45 2.64 -16.95
N HIS A 163 -4.46 3.93 -17.26
CA HIS A 163 -5.42 4.87 -16.70
C HIS A 163 -6.87 4.47 -17.00
N GLU A 164 -7.16 4.03 -18.22
CA GLU A 164 -8.49 3.54 -18.59
C GLU A 164 -8.92 2.29 -17.79
N LEU A 165 -7.99 1.39 -17.47
CA LEU A 165 -8.24 0.23 -16.62
C LEU A 165 -8.57 0.67 -15.18
N LEU A 166 -7.77 1.58 -14.62
CA LEU A 166 -7.99 2.09 -13.27
C LEU A 166 -9.31 2.87 -13.16
N ASP A 167 -9.66 3.69 -14.17
CA ASP A 167 -10.96 4.36 -14.26
C ASP A 167 -12.14 3.37 -14.27
N ARG A 168 -12.03 2.30 -15.06
CA ARG A 168 -13.06 1.25 -15.10
C ARG A 168 -13.21 0.56 -13.75
N LEU A 169 -12.11 0.25 -13.08
CA LEU A 169 -12.13 -0.37 -11.76
C LEU A 169 -12.72 0.58 -10.71
N PHE A 170 -12.32 1.85 -10.73
CA PHE A 170 -12.87 2.89 -9.85
C PHE A 170 -14.38 3.05 -9.99
N LEU A 171 -14.88 3.11 -11.22
CA LEU A 171 -16.32 3.22 -11.48
C LEU A 171 -17.08 1.95 -11.08
N ALA A 172 -16.51 0.76 -11.32
CA ALA A 172 -17.12 -0.50 -10.96
C ALA A 172 -17.18 -0.69 -9.44
N SER A 173 -16.07 -0.48 -8.73
CA SER A 173 -16.00 -0.56 -7.27
C SER A 173 -16.91 0.46 -6.60
N GLY A 174 -16.97 1.70 -7.11
CA GLY A 174 -17.89 2.72 -6.59
C GLY A 174 -19.38 2.37 -6.73
N LYS A 175 -19.76 1.64 -7.79
CA LYS A 175 -21.13 1.14 -7.92
C LYS A 175 -21.40 -0.02 -6.95
N LEU A 176 -20.46 -0.96 -6.82
CA LEU A 176 -20.56 -2.10 -5.91
C LEU A 176 -20.62 -1.67 -4.45
N ALA A 177 -19.88 -0.64 -4.06
CA ALA A 177 -19.97 -0.03 -2.72
C ALA A 177 -21.35 0.54 -2.39
N SER A 178 -22.15 0.87 -3.41
CA SER A 178 -23.47 1.51 -3.23
C SER A 178 -24.63 0.55 -3.46
N ARG A 179 -24.47 -0.45 -4.31
CA ARG A 179 -25.54 -1.38 -4.73
C ARG A 179 -24.96 -2.56 -5.51
N ASP A 180 -25.72 -3.62 -5.59
CA ASP A 180 -25.40 -4.77 -6.46
C ASP A 180 -25.52 -4.36 -7.94
N ASP A 181 -24.48 -4.63 -8.72
CA ASP A 181 -24.43 -4.32 -10.15
C ASP A 181 -23.65 -5.41 -10.92
N ALA A 182 -24.39 -6.31 -11.56
CA ALA A 182 -23.79 -7.44 -12.28
C ALA A 182 -22.80 -7.02 -13.39
N ALA A 183 -23.01 -5.86 -14.02
CA ALA A 183 -22.07 -5.35 -15.01
C ALA A 183 -20.76 -4.91 -14.37
N SER A 184 -20.81 -4.38 -13.15
CA SER A 184 -19.62 -4.02 -12.38
C SER A 184 -18.86 -5.23 -11.88
N VAL A 185 -19.53 -6.34 -11.52
CA VAL A 185 -18.87 -7.61 -11.18
C VAL A 185 -18.01 -8.12 -12.36
N LEU A 186 -18.58 -8.14 -13.57
CA LEU A 186 -17.84 -8.54 -14.77
C LEU A 186 -16.69 -7.57 -15.10
N ALA A 187 -16.88 -6.28 -14.85
CA ALA A 187 -15.84 -5.28 -15.09
C ALA A 187 -14.67 -5.44 -14.11
N VAL A 188 -14.95 -5.76 -12.84
CA VAL A 188 -13.90 -6.06 -11.84
C VAL A 188 -13.11 -7.29 -12.27
N ASP A 189 -13.79 -8.39 -12.63
CA ASP A 189 -13.13 -9.63 -13.05
C ASP A 189 -12.18 -9.40 -14.25
N ASP A 190 -12.67 -8.73 -15.30
CA ASP A 190 -11.89 -8.45 -16.51
C ASP A 190 -10.67 -7.53 -16.24
N VAL A 191 -10.90 -6.45 -15.47
CA VAL A 191 -9.82 -5.49 -15.18
C VAL A 191 -8.78 -6.10 -14.25
N VAL A 192 -9.20 -6.72 -13.15
CA VAL A 192 -8.28 -7.32 -12.19
C VAL A 192 -7.43 -8.41 -12.85
N GLY A 193 -8.03 -9.27 -13.67
CA GLY A 193 -7.30 -10.27 -14.44
C GLY A 193 -6.26 -9.68 -15.40
N THR A 194 -6.43 -8.42 -15.83
CA THR A 194 -5.40 -7.70 -16.62
C THR A 194 -4.31 -7.13 -15.73
N LEU A 195 -4.69 -6.48 -14.61
CA LEU A 195 -3.75 -5.87 -13.68
C LEU A 195 -2.77 -6.89 -13.05
N GLU A 196 -3.25 -8.12 -12.76
CA GLU A 196 -2.41 -9.20 -12.23
C GLU A 196 -1.27 -9.60 -13.19
N ARG A 197 -1.47 -9.43 -14.50
CA ARG A 197 -0.49 -9.75 -15.54
C ARG A 197 0.42 -8.58 -15.90
N MET A 198 0.31 -7.47 -15.18
CA MET A 198 1.13 -6.28 -15.38
C MET A 198 2.13 -6.11 -14.24
N GLY A 199 3.34 -5.69 -14.57
CA GLY A 199 4.25 -5.09 -13.60
C GLY A 199 3.80 -3.68 -13.23
N PRO A 200 4.44 -3.04 -12.22
CA PRO A 200 4.11 -1.69 -11.82
C PRO A 200 4.29 -0.71 -12.99
N PRO A 201 3.24 0.03 -13.37
CA PRO A 201 3.34 0.98 -14.47
C PRO A 201 4.12 2.23 -14.05
N PHE A 202 4.56 3.02 -15.04
CA PHE A 202 5.26 4.27 -14.77
C PHE A 202 4.42 5.20 -13.87
N GLY A 203 5.03 5.67 -12.79
CA GLY A 203 4.40 6.53 -11.79
C GLY A 203 3.84 5.79 -10.58
N PHE A 204 3.91 4.46 -10.55
CA PHE A 204 3.59 3.66 -9.36
C PHE A 204 4.87 3.11 -8.72
N GLU A 205 4.95 3.21 -7.41
CA GLU A 205 5.92 2.44 -6.65
C GLU A 205 5.47 0.97 -6.60
N ALA A 206 6.43 0.04 -6.65
CA ALA A 206 6.11 -1.39 -6.69
C ALA A 206 5.28 -1.87 -5.48
N PRO A 207 5.55 -1.43 -4.23
CA PRO A 207 4.71 -1.78 -3.08
C PRO A 207 3.27 -1.28 -3.21
N GLN A 208 3.07 -0.05 -3.68
CA GLN A 208 1.73 0.51 -3.91
C GLN A 208 0.97 -0.27 -4.99
N TRP A 209 1.65 -0.62 -6.07
CA TRP A 209 1.05 -1.42 -7.13
C TRP A 209 0.60 -2.79 -6.63
N ARG A 210 1.46 -3.52 -5.91
CA ARG A 210 1.11 -4.82 -5.33
C ARG A 210 -0.06 -4.71 -4.36
N HIS A 211 -0.06 -3.69 -3.50
CA HIS A 211 -1.16 -3.45 -2.57
C HIS A 211 -2.48 -3.21 -3.32
N LEU A 212 -2.49 -2.31 -4.30
CA LEU A 212 -3.66 -2.02 -5.12
C LEU A 212 -4.19 -3.27 -5.84
N VAL A 213 -3.31 -4.03 -6.49
CA VAL A 213 -3.68 -5.27 -7.19
C VAL A 213 -4.20 -6.31 -6.19
N GLY A 214 -3.52 -6.50 -5.07
CA GLY A 214 -3.93 -7.43 -4.02
C GLY A 214 -5.33 -7.12 -3.45
N ARG A 215 -5.62 -5.85 -3.12
CA ARG A 215 -6.96 -5.44 -2.65
C ARG A 215 -8.03 -5.64 -3.74
N SER A 216 -7.67 -5.43 -5.00
CA SER A 216 -8.58 -5.66 -6.13
C SER A 216 -8.87 -7.15 -6.35
N VAL A 217 -7.88 -8.02 -6.14
CA VAL A 217 -8.03 -9.49 -6.15
C VAL A 217 -8.97 -9.93 -5.04
N VAL A 218 -8.79 -9.44 -3.81
CA VAL A 218 -9.70 -9.73 -2.69
C VAL A 218 -11.15 -9.38 -3.05
N LEU A 219 -11.40 -8.22 -3.67
CA LEU A 219 -12.73 -7.83 -4.13
C LEU A 219 -13.28 -8.81 -5.19
N ARG A 220 -12.47 -9.14 -6.20
CA ARG A 220 -12.88 -10.09 -7.26
C ARG A 220 -13.23 -11.45 -6.68
N ASP A 221 -12.40 -11.99 -5.81
CA ASP A 221 -12.58 -13.33 -5.25
C ASP A 221 -13.79 -13.38 -4.31
N ALA A 222 -14.02 -12.32 -3.54
CA ALA A 222 -15.25 -12.17 -2.74
C ALA A 222 -16.52 -12.13 -3.61
N LEU A 223 -16.47 -11.43 -4.77
CA LEU A 223 -17.57 -11.40 -5.74
C LEU A 223 -17.82 -12.76 -6.42
N ALA A 224 -16.79 -13.58 -6.60
CA ALA A 224 -16.85 -14.90 -7.21
C ALA A 224 -17.26 -16.00 -6.21
N ALA A 225 -17.16 -15.75 -4.91
CA ALA A 225 -17.45 -16.72 -3.87
C ALA A 225 -18.92 -17.18 -3.92
N ALA A 226 -19.13 -18.50 -3.76
CA ALA A 226 -20.48 -19.04 -3.70
C ALA A 226 -21.17 -18.63 -2.38
N PRO A 227 -22.45 -18.27 -2.41
CA PRO A 227 -23.18 -17.93 -1.19
C PRO A 227 -23.11 -19.04 -0.14
N GLY A 228 -22.59 -18.71 1.06
CA GLY A 228 -22.46 -19.65 2.16
C GLY A 228 -21.17 -20.49 2.15
N ALA A 229 -20.19 -20.17 1.31
CA ALA A 229 -18.83 -20.67 1.47
C ALA A 229 -18.19 -20.14 2.78
N GLU A 230 -17.21 -20.85 3.35
CA GLU A 230 -16.56 -20.44 4.61
C GLU A 230 -15.92 -19.06 4.52
N ASP A 231 -15.44 -18.65 3.34
CA ASP A 231 -14.79 -17.38 3.05
C ASP A 231 -15.70 -16.39 2.30
N SER A 232 -17.04 -16.62 2.27
CA SER A 232 -17.95 -15.67 1.62
C SER A 232 -18.23 -14.49 2.52
N LEU A 233 -17.92 -13.30 2.03
CA LEU A 233 -18.30 -12.04 2.66
C LEU A 233 -19.83 -11.83 2.60
N ASP A 234 -20.40 -11.18 3.58
CA ASP A 234 -21.77 -10.71 3.48
C ASP A 234 -21.88 -9.44 2.59
N ASP A 235 -23.11 -9.03 2.27
CA ASP A 235 -23.34 -7.90 1.36
C ASP A 235 -22.76 -6.57 1.92
N ASP A 236 -22.70 -6.40 3.23
CA ASP A 236 -22.20 -5.18 3.87
C ASP A 236 -20.65 -5.19 3.89
N GLU A 237 -20.04 -6.31 4.21
CA GLU A 237 -18.59 -6.54 4.11
C GLU A 237 -18.09 -6.35 2.67
N LEU A 238 -18.83 -6.89 1.69
CA LEU A 238 -18.49 -6.72 0.27
C LEU A 238 -18.52 -5.24 -0.15
N ARG A 239 -19.50 -4.46 0.34
CA ARG A 239 -19.57 -3.02 0.08
C ARG A 239 -18.40 -2.26 0.69
N VAL A 240 -17.94 -2.65 1.87
CA VAL A 240 -16.75 -2.08 2.51
C VAL A 240 -15.53 -2.34 1.64
N VAL A 241 -15.25 -3.59 1.28
CA VAL A 241 -14.11 -3.94 0.41
C VAL A 241 -14.15 -3.21 -0.93
N ALA A 242 -15.33 -3.08 -1.54
CA ALA A 242 -15.49 -2.31 -2.78
C ALA A 242 -15.24 -0.81 -2.57
N GLY A 243 -15.60 -0.28 -1.40
CA GLY A 243 -15.33 1.10 -1.00
C GLY A 243 -13.84 1.36 -0.85
N ASP A 244 -13.12 0.48 -0.18
CA ASP A 244 -11.67 0.56 0.03
C ASP A 244 -10.92 0.59 -1.30
N VAL A 245 -11.22 -0.36 -2.20
CA VAL A 245 -10.62 -0.38 -3.55
C VAL A 245 -10.87 0.92 -4.31
N ARG A 246 -12.10 1.46 -4.24
CA ARG A 246 -12.42 2.77 -4.84
C ARG A 246 -11.58 3.88 -4.22
N ASP A 247 -11.42 3.90 -2.91
CA ASP A 247 -10.73 4.98 -2.21
C ASP A 247 -9.21 4.91 -2.46
N LEU A 248 -8.61 3.72 -2.58
CA LEU A 248 -7.24 3.53 -3.05
C LEU A 248 -7.04 4.08 -4.48
N LEU A 249 -8.02 3.89 -5.36
CA LEU A 249 -7.95 4.33 -6.76
C LEU A 249 -8.12 5.85 -6.94
N ARG A 250 -8.71 6.55 -5.96
CA ARG A 250 -9.08 7.98 -6.08
C ARG A 250 -7.92 8.89 -6.47
N THR A 251 -6.71 8.54 -6.08
CA THR A 251 -5.50 9.33 -6.37
C THR A 251 -4.96 9.13 -7.79
N TYR A 252 -5.41 8.08 -8.47
CA TYR A 252 -4.87 7.65 -9.77
C TYR A 252 -5.84 7.86 -10.95
N VAL A 253 -7.07 8.33 -10.65
CA VAL A 253 -8.15 8.53 -11.63
C VAL A 253 -8.72 9.95 -11.60
#